data_d460ed57f080e9a2d0c622ca2044b60c
#
_entry.id   d460ed57f080e9a2d0c622ca2044b60c
#
_cell.length_a   1.000
_cell.length_b   1.000
_cell.length_c   1.000
_cell.angle_alpha   90.00
_cell.angle_beta   90.00
_cell.angle_gamma   90.00
#
_symmetry.space_group_name_H-M   'P 1'
#
loop_
_entity.id
_entity.type
_entity.pdbx_description
1 polymer ?
#
loop_
_entity_poly.entity_id
_entity_poly.type
_entity_poly.pdbx_seq_one_letter_code
_entity_poly.pdbx_strand_id
1 'polypeptide(L)'
;MAHYFVGDVQGCFAELKRLLAEVDFNPSRDELWAVGDLVARGPDSLATLRYFQSLGDAGKTVLGNHDLHLLALHGKLKRDKPSDNLAPLLNAPDIASLIDWLRLQPLMRELPEHKVIMTHAGVPPQWSLDVLRQESQLVSQALKQSDYLEALISQMYSDTAERWDPSAIGLNRLRFCINALTRMRYLYVDGHLDFDCKQPPEDCNNPQLRPWFEFTSALRQSHTLVFGHWAALMGKVNDPKLKALDTGCCWGEYLTLWHLEKDQKITQKKLKKG
;
A
#
# COMPACT_ATOMS: atom_id res chain seq x y z
N MET A 1 -14.99 -11.53 16.11
CA MET A 1 -13.76 -11.11 15.38
C MET A 1 -14.15 -9.93 14.52
N ALA A 2 -13.47 -8.81 14.65
CA ALA A 2 -13.66 -7.66 13.77
C ALA A 2 -12.43 -7.51 12.87
N HIS A 3 -12.67 -7.04 11.63
CA HIS A 3 -11.60 -6.74 10.67
C HIS A 3 -11.56 -5.25 10.44
N TYR A 4 -10.42 -4.65 10.76
CA TYR A 4 -10.17 -3.22 10.61
C TYR A 4 -9.13 -2.99 9.52
N PHE A 5 -9.48 -2.19 8.53
CA PHE A 5 -8.56 -1.81 7.45
C PHE A 5 -8.13 -0.36 7.64
N VAL A 6 -6.84 -0.09 7.70
CA VAL A 6 -6.30 1.27 7.88
C VAL A 6 -5.55 1.71 6.62
N GLY A 7 -5.72 2.97 6.26
CA GLY A 7 -5.00 3.62 5.17
C GLY A 7 -3.51 3.80 5.46
N ASP A 8 -2.83 4.51 4.58
CA ASP A 8 -1.39 4.82 4.65
C ASP A 8 -1.04 5.44 6.00
N VAL A 9 -0.39 4.66 6.86
CA VAL A 9 0.00 5.12 8.21
C VAL A 9 1.14 6.11 8.13
N GLN A 10 2.13 5.82 7.30
CA GLN A 10 3.28 6.69 7.04
C GLN A 10 3.85 7.33 8.32
N GLY A 11 4.12 6.50 9.35
CA GLY A 11 4.65 6.97 10.63
C GLY A 11 3.70 7.83 11.47
N CYS A 12 2.41 7.92 11.15
CA CYS A 12 1.39 8.58 11.96
C CYS A 12 0.91 7.66 13.10
N PHE A 13 1.84 7.18 13.90
CA PHE A 13 1.59 6.16 14.92
C PHE A 13 0.65 6.63 16.04
N ALA A 14 0.77 7.88 16.47
CA ALA A 14 -0.10 8.43 17.51
C ALA A 14 -1.57 8.48 17.08
N GLU A 15 -1.81 8.81 15.80
CA GLU A 15 -3.13 8.81 15.18
C GLU A 15 -3.68 7.39 15.07
N LEU A 16 -2.85 6.44 14.66
CA LEU A 16 -3.21 5.02 14.63
C LEU A 16 -3.65 4.53 16.02
N LYS A 17 -2.89 4.81 17.05
CA LYS A 17 -3.24 4.41 18.43
C LYS A 17 -4.58 4.99 18.88
N ARG A 18 -4.90 6.23 18.50
CA ARG A 18 -6.19 6.82 18.82
C ARG A 18 -7.34 6.12 18.10
N LEU A 19 -7.20 5.85 16.81
CA LEU A 19 -8.21 5.09 16.06
C LEU A 19 -8.46 3.71 16.66
N LEU A 20 -7.39 3.00 17.01
CA LEU A 20 -7.50 1.67 17.63
C LEU A 20 -8.16 1.72 19.00
N ALA A 21 -7.88 2.75 19.80
CA ALA A 21 -8.55 2.97 21.08
C ALA A 21 -10.03 3.31 20.91
N GLU A 22 -10.40 4.10 19.90
CA GLU A 22 -11.79 4.47 19.61
C GLU A 22 -12.66 3.25 19.27
N VAL A 23 -12.08 2.25 18.60
CA VAL A 23 -12.79 1.02 18.22
C VAL A 23 -12.61 -0.13 19.21
N ASP A 24 -11.97 0.10 20.34
CA ASP A 24 -11.64 -0.93 21.34
C ASP A 24 -10.93 -2.16 20.70
N PHE A 25 -9.96 -1.88 19.80
CA PHE A 25 -9.21 -2.93 19.11
C PHE A 25 -8.46 -3.82 20.11
N ASN A 26 -8.65 -5.13 19.98
CA ASN A 26 -7.95 -6.12 20.78
C ASN A 26 -7.35 -7.21 19.89
N PRO A 27 -6.00 -7.32 19.79
CA PRO A 27 -5.34 -8.28 18.89
C PRO A 27 -5.59 -9.76 19.24
N SER A 28 -6.17 -10.06 20.42
CA SER A 28 -6.56 -11.44 20.77
C SER A 28 -7.87 -11.90 20.09
N ARG A 29 -8.64 -10.97 19.52
CA ARG A 29 -9.95 -11.24 18.90
C ARG A 29 -10.18 -10.56 17.57
N ASP A 30 -9.38 -9.55 17.22
CA ASP A 30 -9.58 -8.69 16.06
C ASP A 30 -8.34 -8.67 15.16
N GLU A 31 -8.51 -8.35 13.88
CA GLU A 31 -7.41 -8.19 12.94
C GLU A 31 -7.29 -6.74 12.43
N LEU A 32 -6.05 -6.26 12.32
CA LEU A 32 -5.71 -4.96 11.74
C LEU A 32 -4.99 -5.17 10.40
N TRP A 33 -5.59 -4.62 9.33
CA TRP A 33 -5.11 -4.73 7.95
C TRP A 33 -4.66 -3.36 7.46
N ALA A 34 -3.38 -3.17 7.14
CA ALA A 34 -2.86 -1.93 6.58
C ALA A 34 -2.68 -2.04 5.06
N VAL A 35 -3.07 -1.00 4.34
CA VAL A 35 -2.95 -0.96 2.88
C VAL A 35 -1.53 -0.73 2.38
N GLY A 36 -0.52 -0.85 3.24
CA GLY A 36 0.88 -0.54 2.95
C GLY A 36 1.26 0.87 3.37
N ASP A 37 2.48 1.30 2.98
CA ASP A 37 3.05 2.58 3.38
C ASP A 37 2.98 2.79 4.91
N LEU A 38 3.52 1.83 5.63
CA LEU A 38 3.63 1.92 7.09
C LEU A 38 4.61 3.02 7.52
N VAL A 39 5.60 3.29 6.67
CA VAL A 39 6.77 4.13 6.97
C VAL A 39 6.86 5.36 6.09
N ALA A 40 7.81 6.22 6.41
CA ALA A 40 8.17 7.49 5.76
C ALA A 40 7.22 8.66 6.06
N ARG A 41 7.69 9.87 5.80
CA ARG A 41 6.97 11.15 5.89
C ARG A 41 6.55 11.57 7.29
N GLY A 42 5.79 10.76 7.98
CA GLY A 42 5.30 11.04 9.33
C GLY A 42 6.39 10.91 10.40
N PRO A 43 6.06 11.24 11.66
CA PRO A 43 7.06 11.42 12.70
C PRO A 43 7.61 10.12 13.29
N ASP A 44 6.90 9.00 13.19
CA ASP A 44 7.24 7.80 13.97
C ASP A 44 7.10 6.48 13.19
N SER A 45 7.89 6.36 12.12
CA SER A 45 7.96 5.13 11.31
C SER A 45 8.47 3.93 12.10
N LEU A 46 9.40 4.15 13.06
CA LEU A 46 9.97 3.09 13.87
C LEU A 46 8.91 2.43 14.77
N ALA A 47 8.15 3.23 15.51
CA ALA A 47 7.09 2.70 16.36
C ALA A 47 5.97 2.04 15.53
N THR A 48 5.63 2.59 14.38
CA THR A 48 4.65 2.01 13.46
C THR A 48 5.08 0.60 13.04
N LEU A 49 6.31 0.45 12.58
CA LEU A 49 6.81 -0.84 12.07
C LEU A 49 6.92 -1.89 13.17
N ARG A 50 7.46 -1.49 14.34
CA ARG A 50 7.52 -2.36 15.52
C ARG A 50 6.14 -2.81 15.98
N TYR A 51 5.18 -1.91 15.96
CA TYR A 51 3.81 -2.25 16.34
C TYR A 51 3.20 -3.30 15.41
N PHE A 52 3.27 -3.11 14.09
CA PHE A 52 2.76 -4.11 13.15
C PHE A 52 3.48 -5.45 13.27
N GLN A 53 4.80 -5.45 13.44
CA GLN A 53 5.55 -6.68 13.69
C GLN A 53 5.09 -7.37 15.00
N SER A 54 4.83 -6.60 16.06
CA SER A 54 4.42 -7.14 17.36
C SER A 54 3.01 -7.74 17.38
N LEU A 55 2.15 -7.35 16.44
CA LEU A 55 0.79 -7.90 16.33
C LEU A 55 0.77 -9.37 15.88
N GLY A 56 1.86 -9.88 15.32
CA GLY A 56 1.90 -11.24 14.80
C GLY A 56 0.78 -11.50 13.81
N ASP A 57 -0.01 -12.55 14.04
CA ASP A 57 -1.11 -12.93 13.16
C ASP A 57 -2.29 -11.95 13.16
N ALA A 58 -2.44 -11.12 14.18
CA ALA A 58 -3.47 -10.08 14.22
C ALA A 58 -3.14 -8.87 13.34
N GLY A 59 -1.87 -8.70 12.94
CA GLY A 59 -1.42 -7.62 12.05
C GLY A 59 -1.20 -8.12 10.62
N LYS A 60 -1.90 -7.54 9.66
CA LYS A 60 -1.75 -7.84 8.24
C LYS A 60 -1.37 -6.55 7.51
N THR A 61 -0.43 -6.62 6.61
CA THR A 61 -0.09 -5.49 5.71
C THR A 61 0.26 -5.99 4.32
N VAL A 62 0.11 -5.14 3.34
CA VAL A 62 0.75 -5.28 2.03
C VAL A 62 1.92 -4.32 1.95
N LEU A 63 2.81 -4.48 0.97
CA LEU A 63 3.87 -3.53 0.72
C LEU A 63 3.36 -2.34 -0.09
N GLY A 64 3.64 -1.13 0.39
CA GLY A 64 3.49 0.10 -0.37
C GLY A 64 4.81 0.54 -1.01
N ASN A 65 4.75 1.62 -1.80
CA ASN A 65 5.95 2.14 -2.46
C ASN A 65 6.98 2.73 -1.48
N HIS A 66 6.54 3.31 -0.36
CA HIS A 66 7.45 3.79 0.68
C HIS A 66 8.07 2.64 1.48
N ASP A 67 7.37 1.54 1.67
CA ASP A 67 7.93 0.33 2.29
C ASP A 67 9.03 -0.27 1.42
N LEU A 68 8.80 -0.40 0.10
CA LEU A 68 9.83 -0.82 -0.85
C LEU A 68 11.00 0.16 -0.92
N HIS A 69 10.72 1.47 -0.80
CA HIS A 69 11.76 2.49 -0.74
C HIS A 69 12.64 2.34 0.50
N LEU A 70 12.08 1.99 1.66
CA LEU A 70 12.84 1.70 2.87
C LEU A 70 13.82 0.53 2.64
N LEU A 71 13.41 -0.52 1.92
CA LEU A 71 14.33 -1.62 1.56
C LEU A 71 15.53 -1.11 0.74
N ALA A 72 15.27 -0.21 -0.23
CA ALA A 72 16.33 0.39 -1.04
C ALA A 72 17.27 1.29 -0.22
N LEU A 73 16.75 2.03 0.75
CA LEU A 73 17.56 2.87 1.66
C LEU A 73 18.43 2.02 2.59
N HIS A 74 17.85 0.99 3.21
CA HIS A 74 18.58 0.07 4.07
C HIS A 74 19.69 -0.66 3.30
N GLY A 75 19.41 -1.09 2.07
CA GLY A 75 20.39 -1.68 1.15
C GLY A 75 21.40 -0.68 0.56
N LYS A 76 21.36 0.61 0.95
CA LYS A 76 22.23 1.69 0.44
C LYS A 76 22.15 1.92 -1.07
N LEU A 77 21.06 1.49 -1.70
CA LEU A 77 20.80 1.66 -3.14
C LEU A 77 20.28 3.06 -3.45
N LYS A 78 19.76 3.76 -2.45
CA LYS A 78 19.28 5.15 -2.51
C LYS A 78 19.82 5.93 -1.33
N ARG A 79 19.79 7.26 -1.44
CA ARG A 79 20.13 8.17 -0.35
C ARG A 79 18.87 8.59 0.40
N ASP A 80 18.94 8.56 1.73
CA ASP A 80 17.89 9.09 2.59
C ASP A 80 17.69 10.60 2.35
N LYS A 81 16.44 11.02 2.39
CA LYS A 81 16.06 12.42 2.33
C LYS A 81 15.50 12.83 3.68
N PRO A 82 15.91 13.98 4.24
CA PRO A 82 15.37 14.46 5.53
C PRO A 82 13.83 14.50 5.57
N SER A 83 13.20 14.77 4.42
CA SER A 83 11.73 14.79 4.28
C SER A 83 11.06 13.43 4.47
N ASP A 84 11.81 12.34 4.43
CA ASP A 84 11.26 10.99 4.61
C ASP A 84 11.18 10.60 6.09
N ASN A 85 11.88 11.33 6.98
CA ASN A 85 11.89 11.09 8.44
C ASN A 85 12.26 9.65 8.83
N LEU A 86 13.16 9.00 8.06
CA LEU A 86 13.51 7.59 8.26
C LEU A 86 14.79 7.39 9.09
N ALA A 87 15.54 8.43 9.40
CA ALA A 87 16.80 8.32 10.14
C ALA A 87 16.65 7.57 11.48
N PRO A 88 15.62 7.82 12.33
CA PRO A 88 15.44 7.04 13.56
C PRO A 88 15.22 5.54 13.32
N LEU A 89 14.51 5.17 12.25
CA LEU A 89 14.28 3.79 11.87
C LEU A 89 15.55 3.14 11.32
N LEU A 90 16.25 3.82 10.40
CA LEU A 90 17.48 3.28 9.77
C LEU A 90 18.63 3.09 10.77
N ASN A 91 18.65 3.85 11.89
CA ASN A 91 19.64 3.71 12.95
C ASN A 91 19.16 2.87 14.13
N ALA A 92 17.99 2.24 14.06
CA ALA A 92 17.46 1.43 15.14
C ALA A 92 18.28 0.13 15.30
N PRO A 93 18.53 -0.34 16.55
CA PRO A 93 19.33 -1.54 16.77
C PRO A 93 18.69 -2.83 16.23
N ASP A 94 17.39 -2.84 16.02
CA ASP A 94 16.57 -3.94 15.51
C ASP A 94 16.20 -3.78 14.02
N ILE A 95 16.79 -2.83 13.31
CA ILE A 95 16.47 -2.54 11.91
C ILE A 95 16.53 -3.77 11.01
N ALA A 96 17.52 -4.64 11.19
CA ALA A 96 17.67 -5.85 10.36
C ALA A 96 16.45 -6.78 10.51
N SER A 97 15.95 -6.98 11.73
CA SER A 97 14.75 -7.78 12.00
C SER A 97 13.49 -7.14 11.41
N LEU A 98 13.38 -5.82 11.48
CA LEU A 98 12.25 -5.06 10.93
C LEU A 98 12.23 -5.14 9.40
N ILE A 99 13.39 -5.02 8.75
CA ILE A 99 13.54 -5.15 7.31
C ILE A 99 13.22 -6.58 6.85
N ASP A 100 13.72 -7.60 7.55
CA ASP A 100 13.41 -8.99 7.22
C ASP A 100 11.93 -9.30 7.37
N TRP A 101 11.26 -8.77 8.37
CA TRP A 101 9.82 -8.89 8.52
C TRP A 101 9.07 -8.16 7.39
N LEU A 102 9.47 -6.92 7.07
CA LEU A 102 8.80 -6.08 6.07
C LEU A 102 8.89 -6.68 4.66
N ARG A 103 10.09 -7.12 4.23
CA ARG A 103 10.29 -7.68 2.88
C ARG A 103 9.52 -8.99 2.62
N LEU A 104 9.06 -9.64 3.69
CA LEU A 104 8.23 -10.84 3.60
C LEU A 104 6.74 -10.53 3.47
N GLN A 105 6.33 -9.28 3.58
CA GLN A 105 4.93 -8.91 3.35
C GLN A 105 4.59 -8.97 1.86
N PRO A 106 3.37 -9.40 1.49
CA PRO A 106 2.98 -9.54 0.09
C PRO A 106 2.56 -8.19 -0.53
N LEU A 107 2.36 -8.15 -1.85
CA LEU A 107 1.75 -7.01 -2.55
C LEU A 107 0.21 -7.06 -2.56
N MET A 108 -0.38 -8.21 -2.25
CA MET A 108 -1.82 -8.36 -2.11
C MET A 108 -2.16 -9.28 -0.94
N ARG A 109 -3.30 -9.02 -0.31
CA ARG A 109 -3.95 -9.93 0.64
C ARG A 109 -5.41 -10.09 0.30
N GLU A 110 -5.95 -11.23 0.67
CA GLU A 110 -7.33 -11.60 0.42
C GLU A 110 -7.98 -12.02 1.72
N LEU A 111 -9.25 -11.63 1.91
CA LEU A 111 -10.15 -12.14 2.93
C LEU A 111 -11.31 -12.82 2.21
N PRO A 112 -11.18 -14.13 1.87
CA PRO A 112 -12.08 -14.82 0.96
C PRO A 112 -13.53 -14.87 1.43
N GLU A 113 -13.76 -15.05 2.74
CA GLU A 113 -15.08 -15.15 3.37
C GLU A 113 -15.93 -13.90 3.13
N HIS A 114 -15.26 -12.74 3.03
CA HIS A 114 -15.89 -11.44 2.80
C HIS A 114 -15.73 -10.94 1.36
N LYS A 115 -15.05 -11.71 0.49
CA LYS A 115 -14.71 -11.29 -0.88
C LYS A 115 -14.01 -9.95 -0.91
N VAL A 116 -13.05 -9.74 0.00
CA VAL A 116 -12.25 -8.52 0.10
C VAL A 116 -10.84 -8.81 -0.42
N ILE A 117 -10.33 -7.92 -1.25
CA ILE A 117 -8.95 -7.91 -1.74
C ILE A 117 -8.33 -6.59 -1.35
N MET A 118 -7.14 -6.64 -0.76
CA MET A 118 -6.35 -5.48 -0.40
C MET A 118 -5.04 -5.46 -1.17
N THR A 119 -4.76 -4.33 -1.81
CA THR A 119 -3.49 -3.97 -2.46
C THR A 119 -3.14 -2.54 -2.05
N HIS A 120 -1.90 -2.09 -2.30
CA HIS A 120 -1.56 -0.72 -1.94
C HIS A 120 -2.18 0.31 -2.90
N ALA A 121 -2.01 0.17 -4.22
CA ALA A 121 -2.42 1.21 -5.18
C ALA A 121 -3.64 0.82 -6.05
N GLY A 122 -4.13 -0.41 -5.94
CA GLY A 122 -5.23 -0.92 -6.75
C GLY A 122 -4.84 -2.15 -7.55
N VAL A 123 -5.72 -2.57 -8.47
CA VAL A 123 -5.51 -3.77 -9.31
C VAL A 123 -5.71 -3.39 -10.77
N PRO A 124 -4.80 -3.77 -11.70
CA PRO A 124 -5.00 -3.56 -13.12
C PRO A 124 -6.37 -4.11 -13.57
N PRO A 125 -7.18 -3.32 -14.30
CA PRO A 125 -8.57 -3.70 -14.61
C PRO A 125 -8.66 -4.98 -15.44
N GLN A 126 -7.65 -5.31 -16.23
CA GLN A 126 -7.57 -6.52 -17.06
C GLN A 126 -7.18 -7.79 -16.30
N TRP A 127 -6.78 -7.68 -15.01
CA TRP A 127 -6.37 -8.85 -14.24
C TRP A 127 -7.56 -9.59 -13.63
N SER A 128 -7.54 -10.91 -13.75
CA SER A 128 -8.36 -11.80 -12.95
C SER A 128 -7.75 -11.98 -11.55
N LEU A 129 -8.50 -12.60 -10.63
CA LEU A 129 -7.98 -12.94 -9.31
C LEU A 129 -6.77 -13.88 -9.39
N ASP A 130 -6.80 -14.85 -10.30
CA ASP A 130 -5.71 -15.81 -10.45
C ASP A 130 -4.43 -15.13 -10.99
N VAL A 131 -4.57 -14.19 -11.92
CA VAL A 131 -3.44 -13.37 -12.39
C VAL A 131 -2.88 -12.53 -11.24
N LEU A 132 -3.74 -11.84 -10.48
CA LEU A 132 -3.31 -11.05 -9.33
C LEU A 132 -2.56 -11.88 -8.28
N ARG A 133 -3.06 -13.06 -7.95
CA ARG A 133 -2.39 -13.99 -7.02
C ARG A 133 -1.04 -14.43 -7.56
N GLN A 134 -0.99 -14.87 -8.80
CA GLN A 134 0.24 -15.31 -9.45
C GLN A 134 1.30 -14.21 -9.48
N GLU A 135 0.94 -13.01 -9.94
CA GLU A 135 1.88 -11.89 -10.07
C GLU A 135 2.39 -11.40 -8.72
N SER A 136 1.51 -11.28 -7.72
CA SER A 136 1.91 -10.94 -6.36
C SER A 136 2.85 -12.00 -5.75
N GLN A 137 2.59 -13.29 -6.02
CA GLN A 137 3.44 -14.38 -5.54
C GLN A 137 4.83 -14.36 -6.16
N LEU A 138 4.95 -14.05 -7.46
CA LEU A 138 6.24 -13.92 -8.12
C LEU A 138 7.13 -12.84 -7.46
N VAL A 139 6.57 -11.67 -7.17
CA VAL A 139 7.31 -10.61 -6.47
C VAL A 139 7.67 -11.05 -5.04
N SER A 140 6.74 -11.67 -4.32
CA SER A 140 7.00 -12.19 -2.96
C SER A 140 8.12 -13.24 -2.96
N GLN A 141 8.18 -14.10 -3.96
CA GLN A 141 9.27 -15.08 -4.12
C GLN A 141 10.62 -14.39 -4.38
N ALA A 142 10.63 -13.36 -5.23
CA ALA A 142 11.85 -12.60 -5.50
C ALA A 142 12.35 -11.85 -4.26
N LEU A 143 11.45 -11.25 -3.46
CA LEU A 143 11.80 -10.58 -2.21
C LEU A 143 12.33 -11.53 -1.12
N LYS A 144 12.00 -12.83 -1.19
CA LYS A 144 12.50 -13.84 -0.24
C LYS A 144 13.94 -14.29 -0.56
N GLN A 145 14.44 -14.08 -1.77
CA GLN A 145 15.80 -14.48 -2.14
C GLN A 145 16.85 -13.67 -1.37
N SER A 146 18.03 -14.24 -1.19
CA SER A 146 19.14 -13.58 -0.51
C SER A 146 19.69 -12.38 -1.28
N ASP A 147 19.60 -12.42 -2.61
CA ASP A 147 20.06 -11.39 -3.55
C ASP A 147 18.95 -10.38 -3.94
N TYR A 148 17.82 -10.34 -3.23
CA TYR A 148 16.66 -9.49 -3.55
C TYR A 148 17.01 -8.01 -3.75
N LEU A 149 18.02 -7.50 -3.03
CA LEU A 149 18.47 -6.11 -3.17
C LEU A 149 19.05 -5.86 -4.56
N GLU A 150 19.91 -6.74 -5.04
CA GLU A 150 20.59 -6.61 -6.34
C GLU A 150 19.68 -7.01 -7.49
N ALA A 151 19.00 -8.15 -7.36
CA ALA A 151 18.19 -8.73 -8.43
C ALA A 151 16.87 -8.00 -8.65
N LEU A 152 16.28 -7.39 -7.61
CA LEU A 152 14.97 -6.75 -7.71
C LEU A 152 14.99 -5.28 -7.28
N ILE A 153 15.33 -4.97 -6.01
CA ILE A 153 15.14 -3.63 -5.44
C ILE A 153 15.98 -2.56 -6.16
N SER A 154 17.22 -2.88 -6.53
CA SER A 154 18.08 -1.95 -7.27
C SER A 154 17.52 -1.56 -8.64
N GLN A 155 16.66 -2.39 -9.20
CA GLN A 155 16.17 -2.30 -10.57
C GLN A 155 14.65 -2.14 -10.68
N MET A 156 13.90 -2.16 -9.57
CA MET A 156 12.43 -2.13 -9.61
C MET A 156 11.85 -0.81 -10.13
N TYR A 157 12.56 0.30 -9.90
CA TYR A 157 12.13 1.61 -10.34
C TYR A 157 12.54 1.87 -11.78
N SER A 158 11.67 1.53 -12.70
CA SER A 158 11.79 1.90 -14.09
C SER A 158 10.39 2.20 -14.63
N ASP A 159 10.25 3.35 -15.26
CA ASP A 159 8.99 3.74 -15.90
C ASP A 159 8.81 3.03 -17.27
N THR A 160 9.75 2.15 -17.66
CA THR A 160 9.65 1.38 -18.92
C THR A 160 8.66 0.21 -18.85
N ALA A 161 8.29 -0.27 -17.65
CA ALA A 161 7.30 -1.33 -17.46
C ALA A 161 5.92 -0.73 -17.14
N GLU A 162 5.36 -0.01 -18.09
CA GLU A 162 4.08 0.70 -17.97
C GLU A 162 2.89 -0.05 -18.57
N ARG A 163 3.15 -1.06 -19.41
CA ARG A 163 2.10 -1.85 -20.08
C ARG A 163 2.13 -3.31 -19.63
N TRP A 164 0.96 -3.85 -19.34
CA TRP A 164 0.82 -5.27 -19.08
C TRP A 164 1.07 -6.11 -20.33
N ASP A 165 2.02 -6.99 -20.22
CA ASP A 165 2.32 -8.01 -21.23
C ASP A 165 2.34 -9.39 -20.54
N PRO A 166 1.35 -10.26 -20.79
CA PRO A 166 1.29 -11.59 -20.19
C PRO A 166 2.45 -12.50 -20.62
N SER A 167 3.12 -12.17 -21.74
CA SER A 167 4.30 -12.88 -22.22
C SER A 167 5.63 -12.40 -21.60
N ALA A 168 5.61 -11.25 -20.90
CA ALA A 168 6.79 -10.72 -20.24
C ALA A 168 7.32 -11.70 -19.20
N ILE A 169 8.64 -11.79 -19.11
CA ILE A 169 9.34 -12.67 -18.16
C ILE A 169 10.36 -11.87 -17.34
N GLY A 170 10.84 -12.49 -16.26
CA GLY A 170 11.92 -11.94 -15.45
C GLY A 170 11.59 -10.56 -14.88
N LEU A 171 12.59 -9.68 -14.87
CA LEU A 171 12.52 -8.38 -14.21
C LEU A 171 11.43 -7.44 -14.76
N ASN A 172 11.17 -7.44 -16.06
CA ASN A 172 10.13 -6.58 -16.65
C ASN A 172 8.74 -6.94 -16.14
N ARG A 173 8.44 -8.23 -15.97
CA ARG A 173 7.19 -8.70 -15.37
C ARG A 173 7.06 -8.27 -13.92
N LEU A 174 8.12 -8.44 -13.12
CA LEU A 174 8.15 -8.02 -11.71
C LEU A 174 8.00 -6.50 -11.57
N ARG A 175 8.66 -5.72 -12.44
CA ARG A 175 8.53 -4.24 -12.46
C ARG A 175 7.09 -3.80 -12.74
N PHE A 176 6.43 -4.39 -13.73
CA PHE A 176 5.03 -4.06 -14.00
C PHE A 176 4.16 -4.36 -12.78
N CYS A 177 4.32 -5.53 -12.18
CA CYS A 177 3.56 -5.92 -10.99
C CYS A 177 3.76 -4.94 -9.83
N ILE A 178 5.01 -4.58 -9.51
CA ILE A 178 5.34 -3.60 -8.48
C ILE A 178 4.73 -2.24 -8.83
N ASN A 179 4.93 -1.73 -10.04
CA ASN A 179 4.39 -0.44 -10.47
C ASN A 179 2.86 -0.40 -10.38
N ALA A 180 2.18 -1.44 -10.87
CA ALA A 180 0.73 -1.51 -10.86
C ALA A 180 0.16 -1.58 -9.43
N LEU A 181 0.70 -2.47 -8.59
CA LEU A 181 0.15 -2.70 -7.25
C LEU A 181 0.59 -1.67 -6.20
N THR A 182 1.65 -0.87 -6.49
CA THR A 182 2.17 0.10 -5.50
C THR A 182 2.23 1.55 -5.97
N ARG A 183 2.03 1.84 -7.28
CA ARG A 183 2.19 3.20 -7.80
C ARG A 183 1.05 3.67 -8.70
N MET A 184 0.15 2.78 -9.13
CA MET A 184 -0.92 3.08 -10.08
C MET A 184 -1.90 4.11 -9.52
N ARG A 185 -2.27 5.10 -10.34
CA ARG A 185 -3.38 6.03 -10.11
C ARG A 185 -4.23 6.14 -11.36
N TYR A 186 -3.61 6.56 -12.42
CA TYR A 186 -4.22 6.72 -13.73
C TYR A 186 -3.71 5.69 -14.72
N LEU A 187 -4.57 5.39 -15.66
CA LEU A 187 -4.24 4.65 -16.87
C LEU A 187 -4.58 5.52 -18.07
N TYR A 188 -3.79 5.44 -19.13
CA TYR A 188 -4.19 5.90 -20.42
C TYR A 188 -5.34 5.05 -20.98
N VAL A 189 -6.08 5.59 -21.95
CA VAL A 189 -7.24 4.90 -22.54
C VAL A 189 -6.90 3.54 -23.17
N ASP A 190 -5.65 3.31 -23.54
CA ASP A 190 -5.12 2.05 -24.07
C ASP A 190 -4.57 1.11 -22.95
N GLY A 191 -4.72 1.49 -21.68
CA GLY A 191 -4.47 0.66 -20.50
C GLY A 191 -3.04 0.68 -19.98
N HIS A 192 -2.14 1.54 -20.48
CA HIS A 192 -0.82 1.67 -19.86
C HIS A 192 -0.81 2.63 -18.66
N LEU A 193 0.13 2.41 -17.72
CA LEU A 193 0.25 3.16 -16.49
C LEU A 193 0.74 4.59 -16.75
N ASP A 194 0.14 5.56 -16.07
CA ASP A 194 0.70 6.90 -15.90
C ASP A 194 1.38 7.00 -14.54
N PHE A 195 2.54 7.64 -14.49
CA PHE A 195 3.31 7.85 -13.26
C PHE A 195 3.40 9.31 -12.83
N ASP A 196 2.93 10.23 -13.65
CA ASP A 196 3.13 11.68 -13.46
C ASP A 196 1.94 12.34 -12.79
N CYS A 197 0.71 12.01 -13.19
CA CYS A 197 -0.50 12.60 -12.65
C CYS A 197 -0.80 12.07 -11.24
N LYS A 198 -0.81 12.99 -10.25
CA LYS A 198 -1.07 12.68 -8.83
C LYS A 198 -2.28 13.43 -8.29
N GLN A 199 -2.85 14.32 -9.09
CA GLN A 199 -3.99 15.14 -8.73
C GLN A 199 -5.26 14.28 -8.56
N PRO A 200 -6.30 14.78 -7.88
CA PRO A 200 -7.59 14.10 -7.85
C PRO A 200 -8.25 14.17 -9.26
N PRO A 201 -9.24 13.30 -9.55
CA PRO A 201 -9.85 13.21 -10.87
C PRO A 201 -10.44 14.53 -11.41
N GLU A 202 -11.02 15.34 -10.53
CA GLU A 202 -11.59 16.64 -10.86
C GLU A 202 -10.56 17.68 -11.36
N ASP A 203 -9.30 17.52 -10.98
CA ASP A 203 -8.19 18.43 -11.35
C ASP A 203 -7.30 17.85 -12.45
N CYS A 204 -7.56 16.64 -12.93
CA CYS A 204 -6.80 16.01 -14.00
C CYS A 204 -7.21 16.60 -15.37
N ASN A 205 -6.32 17.40 -15.95
CA ASN A 205 -6.58 18.09 -17.23
C ASN A 205 -6.16 17.27 -18.47
N ASN A 206 -5.66 16.05 -18.31
CA ASN A 206 -5.30 15.19 -19.45
C ASN A 206 -6.49 14.29 -19.84
N PRO A 207 -7.15 14.51 -20.99
CA PRO A 207 -8.34 13.75 -21.38
C PRO A 207 -8.04 12.29 -21.76
N GLN A 208 -6.77 11.91 -21.90
CA GLN A 208 -6.36 10.54 -22.18
C GLN A 208 -6.19 9.71 -20.91
N LEU A 209 -6.19 10.35 -19.74
CA LEU A 209 -6.04 9.69 -18.45
C LEU A 209 -7.40 9.43 -17.80
N ARG A 210 -7.55 8.26 -17.22
CA ARG A 210 -8.68 7.90 -16.36
C ARG A 210 -8.18 7.21 -15.11
N PRO A 211 -8.79 7.46 -13.95
CA PRO A 211 -8.55 6.65 -12.76
C PRO A 211 -8.66 5.16 -13.08
N TRP A 212 -7.74 4.37 -12.55
CA TRP A 212 -7.71 2.93 -12.82
C TRP A 212 -9.06 2.23 -12.53
N PHE A 213 -9.79 2.72 -11.55
CA PHE A 213 -11.07 2.16 -11.13
C PHE A 213 -12.27 2.58 -12.00
N GLU A 214 -12.10 3.46 -12.98
CA GLU A 214 -13.13 3.79 -13.97
C GLU A 214 -13.16 2.79 -15.14
N PHE A 215 -12.11 1.99 -15.28
CA PHE A 215 -12.09 0.92 -16.28
C PHE A 215 -12.93 -0.26 -15.82
N THR A 216 -13.50 -0.99 -16.79
CA THR A 216 -14.26 -2.21 -16.48
C THR A 216 -13.33 -3.30 -15.92
N SER A 217 -13.70 -3.87 -14.80
CA SER A 217 -12.95 -4.95 -14.14
C SER A 217 -13.92 -6.04 -13.65
N ALA A 218 -13.71 -7.27 -14.10
CA ALA A 218 -14.48 -8.42 -13.63
C ALA A 218 -14.23 -8.69 -12.13
N LEU A 219 -13.02 -8.44 -11.65
CA LEU A 219 -12.66 -8.62 -10.26
C LEU A 219 -13.48 -7.68 -9.35
N ARG A 220 -13.62 -6.41 -9.73
CA ARG A 220 -14.43 -5.44 -8.98
C ARG A 220 -15.92 -5.81 -8.96
N GLN A 221 -16.45 -6.48 -9.98
CA GLN A 221 -17.85 -6.94 -9.97
C GLN A 221 -18.11 -7.96 -8.86
N SER A 222 -17.12 -8.75 -8.50
CA SER A 222 -17.25 -9.86 -7.54
C SER A 222 -16.68 -9.58 -6.15
N HIS A 223 -15.72 -8.64 -6.02
CA HIS A 223 -14.99 -8.38 -4.77
C HIS A 223 -15.03 -6.90 -4.38
N THR A 224 -14.86 -6.63 -3.10
CA THR A 224 -14.52 -5.30 -2.58
C THR A 224 -13.01 -5.13 -2.66
N LEU A 225 -12.56 -4.02 -3.26
CA LEU A 225 -11.14 -3.68 -3.39
C LEU A 225 -10.78 -2.58 -2.39
N VAL A 226 -9.83 -2.88 -1.50
CA VAL A 226 -9.32 -1.95 -0.48
C VAL A 226 -7.94 -1.48 -0.90
N PHE A 227 -7.71 -0.17 -0.89
CA PHE A 227 -6.44 0.41 -1.33
C PHE A 227 -6.14 1.76 -0.66
N GLY A 228 -4.88 2.19 -0.76
CA GLY A 228 -4.34 3.47 -0.28
C GLY A 228 -3.71 4.28 -1.39
N HIS A 229 -2.46 4.73 -1.17
CA HIS A 229 -1.54 5.34 -2.12
C HIS A 229 -1.96 6.71 -2.69
N TRP A 230 -3.23 6.98 -2.84
CA TRP A 230 -3.72 8.16 -3.55
C TRP A 230 -4.37 9.16 -2.60
N ALA A 231 -3.54 9.84 -1.79
CA ALA A 231 -3.99 10.81 -0.79
C ALA A 231 -4.90 11.89 -1.36
N ALA A 232 -4.66 12.34 -2.60
CA ALA A 232 -5.47 13.37 -3.24
C ALA A 232 -6.95 12.97 -3.44
N LEU A 233 -7.27 11.67 -3.48
CA LEU A 233 -8.67 11.20 -3.49
C LEU A 233 -9.41 11.53 -2.19
N MET A 234 -8.71 11.75 -1.09
CA MET A 234 -9.31 11.93 0.25
C MET A 234 -10.35 10.85 0.57
N GLY A 235 -10.10 9.61 0.13
CA GLY A 235 -11.00 8.48 0.31
C GLY A 235 -12.33 8.56 -0.48
N LYS A 236 -12.45 9.50 -1.43
CA LYS A 236 -13.66 9.72 -2.24
C LYS A 236 -13.67 8.81 -3.47
N VAL A 237 -14.55 7.85 -3.45
CA VAL A 237 -14.86 6.96 -4.59
C VAL A 237 -16.35 6.69 -4.60
N ASN A 238 -16.96 6.63 -5.79
CA ASN A 238 -18.41 6.53 -5.96
C ASN A 238 -18.91 5.07 -6.06
N ASP A 239 -18.05 4.08 -5.90
CA ASP A 239 -18.41 2.67 -5.97
C ASP A 239 -18.33 2.06 -4.56
N PRO A 240 -19.41 1.46 -4.02
CA PRO A 240 -19.40 0.87 -2.67
C PRO A 240 -18.44 -0.30 -2.53
N LYS A 241 -18.03 -0.92 -3.63
CA LYS A 241 -17.02 -1.99 -3.66
C LYS A 241 -15.58 -1.47 -3.69
N LEU A 242 -15.38 -0.16 -3.67
CA LEU A 242 -14.07 0.46 -3.56
C LEU A 242 -13.92 1.09 -2.17
N LYS A 243 -12.84 0.79 -1.50
CA LYS A 243 -12.48 1.37 -0.20
C LYS A 243 -11.11 2.04 -0.34
N ALA A 244 -11.12 3.29 -0.79
CA ALA A 244 -9.93 4.15 -0.77
C ALA A 244 -9.74 4.66 0.67
N LEU A 245 -8.58 4.40 1.27
CA LEU A 245 -8.33 4.67 2.68
C LEU A 245 -7.19 5.67 2.93
N ASP A 246 -6.36 5.98 1.91
CA ASP A 246 -5.38 7.05 2.06
C ASP A 246 -6.07 8.41 2.05
N THR A 247 -6.03 9.07 3.17
CA THR A 247 -6.63 10.39 3.40
C THR A 247 -5.60 11.42 3.89
N GLY A 248 -4.33 11.19 3.58
CA GLY A 248 -3.28 12.18 3.68
C GLY A 248 -2.84 12.53 5.11
N CYS A 249 -2.85 11.59 6.05
CA CYS A 249 -2.50 11.86 7.44
C CYS A 249 -1.13 12.54 7.60
N CYS A 250 -0.11 12.03 6.93
CA CYS A 250 1.26 12.60 7.01
C CYS A 250 1.34 14.03 6.44
N TRP A 251 0.37 14.45 5.62
CA TRP A 251 0.25 15.78 5.03
C TRP A 251 -0.62 16.75 5.86
N GLY A 252 -1.10 16.31 7.03
CA GLY A 252 -1.88 17.16 7.93
C GLY A 252 -3.38 16.88 7.92
N GLU A 253 -3.82 15.92 7.13
CA GLU A 253 -5.22 15.54 7.00
C GLU A 253 -5.61 14.40 7.96
N TYR A 254 -6.20 13.33 7.49
CA TYR A 254 -6.76 12.29 8.34
C TYR A 254 -6.07 10.94 8.14
N LEU A 255 -6.01 10.13 9.20
CA LEU A 255 -5.86 8.69 9.10
C LEU A 255 -7.25 8.05 9.11
N THR A 256 -7.54 7.19 8.13
CA THR A 256 -8.84 6.55 7.98
C THR A 256 -8.74 5.05 8.26
N LEU A 257 -9.68 4.57 9.06
CA LEU A 257 -9.88 3.16 9.37
C LEU A 257 -11.27 2.75 8.88
N TRP A 258 -11.37 1.61 8.19
CA TRP A 258 -12.64 1.01 7.79
C TRP A 258 -12.91 -0.25 8.60
N HIS A 259 -14.06 -0.26 9.28
CA HIS A 259 -14.58 -1.43 9.99
C HIS A 259 -15.43 -2.24 9.01
N LEU A 260 -14.95 -3.41 8.62
CA LEU A 260 -15.57 -4.23 7.58
C LEU A 260 -17.02 -4.61 7.92
N GLU A 261 -17.26 -5.21 9.09
CA GLU A 261 -18.56 -5.79 9.46
C GLU A 261 -19.65 -4.73 9.63
N LYS A 262 -19.28 -3.48 9.92
CA LYS A 262 -20.22 -2.35 10.03
C LYS A 262 -20.28 -1.50 8.76
N ASP A 263 -19.42 -1.78 7.80
CA ASP A 263 -19.16 -0.94 6.61
C ASP A 263 -18.99 0.56 6.97
N GLN A 264 -18.24 0.84 8.04
CA GLN A 264 -18.08 2.17 8.60
C GLN A 264 -16.63 2.65 8.48
N LYS A 265 -16.44 3.85 7.93
CA LYS A 265 -15.17 4.58 8.00
C LYS A 265 -15.11 5.44 9.27
N ILE A 266 -13.97 5.38 9.96
CA ILE A 266 -13.66 6.16 11.16
C ILE A 266 -12.37 6.92 10.86
N THR A 267 -12.31 8.20 11.24
CA THR A 267 -11.19 9.06 10.86
C THR A 267 -10.60 9.77 12.07
N GLN A 268 -9.28 9.81 12.14
CA GLN A 268 -8.54 10.60 13.12
C GLN A 268 -7.76 11.70 12.40
N LYS A 269 -8.06 12.95 12.71
CA LYS A 269 -7.29 14.09 12.18
C LYS A 269 -5.85 14.04 12.69
N LYS A 270 -4.91 14.46 11.83
CA LYS A 270 -3.51 14.62 12.20
C LYS A 270 -3.38 15.44 13.49
N LEU A 271 -2.62 14.90 14.44
CA LEU A 271 -2.35 15.59 15.70
C LEU A 271 -1.37 16.74 15.46
N LYS A 272 -1.65 17.87 16.07
CA LYS A 272 -0.68 18.98 16.10
C LYS A 272 0.55 18.51 16.87
N LYS A 273 1.74 18.86 16.38
CA LYS A 273 2.95 18.72 17.18
C LYS A 273 2.78 19.65 18.41
N GLY A 274 2.79 19.06 19.60
CA GLY A 274 2.86 19.81 20.85
C GLY A 274 4.19 20.56 20.94
#